data_de1d16b2d4f6200ee6d61e979775180f
#
_entry.id   de1d16b2d4f6200ee6d61e979775180f
#
_cell.length_a   1.000
_cell.length_b   1.000
_cell.length_c   1.000
_cell.angle_alpha   90.00
_cell.angle_beta   90.00
_cell.angle_gamma   90.00
#
_symmetry.space_group_name_H-M   'P 1'
#
loop_
_entity.id
_entity.type
_entity.pdbx_description
1 polymer ?
#
loop_
_entity_poly.entity_id
_entity_poly.type
_entity_poly.pdbx_seq_one_letter_code
_entity_poly.pdbx_strand_id
1 'polypeptide(L)'
;DIYCRGHIIDFSLEDGILSIETETAWSEMDEVRHFIEKVYPALKIYYYEEEPGMEIYQTNDKHGHFFPERFILDDFEGDGPEYYNDTDSLLKAASEIFGKELKTMADLNEIVENSDGYSLHDIQVVND
;
A
#
# COMPACT_ATOMS: atom_id res chain seq x y z
N ASP A 1 18.68 -22.36 3.21
CA ASP A 1 17.27 -22.65 2.85
C ASP A 1 16.46 -21.37 2.94
N ILE A 2 15.62 -21.13 1.94
CA ILE A 2 14.67 -20.02 1.94
C ILE A 2 13.36 -20.51 2.53
N TYR A 3 12.93 -19.84 3.59
CA TYR A 3 11.66 -20.16 4.25
C TYR A 3 10.50 -19.51 3.51
N CYS A 4 9.59 -20.32 2.97
CA CYS A 4 8.38 -19.87 2.29
C CYS A 4 7.18 -20.02 3.22
N ARG A 5 6.56 -18.89 3.60
CA ARG A 5 5.41 -18.82 4.52
C ARG A 5 4.23 -18.10 3.88
N GLY A 6 3.56 -18.80 3.01
CA GLY A 6 2.42 -18.22 2.31
C GLY A 6 2.02 -19.03 1.11
N HIS A 7 1.04 -18.54 0.39
CA HIS A 7 0.55 -19.17 -0.81
C HIS A 7 0.14 -18.13 -1.85
N ILE A 8 0.13 -18.56 -3.11
CA ILE A 8 -0.33 -17.72 -4.22
C ILE A 8 -1.87 -17.77 -4.26
N ILE A 9 -2.49 -16.58 -4.23
CA ILE A 9 -3.93 -16.41 -4.38
C ILE A 9 -4.28 -16.35 -5.86
N ASP A 10 -3.56 -15.54 -6.62
CA ASP A 10 -3.80 -15.30 -8.04
C ASP A 10 -2.51 -14.94 -8.76
N PHE A 11 -2.47 -15.17 -10.06
CA PHE A 11 -1.39 -14.68 -10.92
C PHE A 11 -1.90 -14.46 -12.36
N SER A 12 -1.28 -13.52 -13.03
CA SER A 12 -1.55 -13.25 -14.45
C SER A 12 -0.27 -12.84 -15.17
N LEU A 13 -0.19 -13.15 -16.45
CA LEU A 13 0.89 -12.70 -17.32
C LEU A 13 0.27 -11.97 -18.51
N GLU A 14 0.55 -10.67 -18.62
CA GLU A 14 0.00 -9.81 -19.64
C GLU A 14 1.03 -8.76 -20.05
N ASP A 15 1.26 -8.60 -21.36
CA ASP A 15 2.20 -7.64 -21.93
C ASP A 15 3.62 -7.67 -21.31
N GLY A 16 4.10 -8.89 -21.01
CA GLY A 16 5.43 -9.10 -20.43
C GLY A 16 5.52 -8.79 -18.93
N ILE A 17 4.39 -8.49 -18.29
CA ILE A 17 4.30 -8.21 -16.86
C ILE A 17 3.64 -9.41 -16.16
N LEU A 18 4.37 -10.01 -15.23
CA LEU A 18 3.84 -11.04 -14.35
C LEU A 18 3.36 -10.40 -13.06
N SER A 19 2.06 -10.49 -12.81
CA SER A 19 1.44 -10.01 -11.58
C SER A 19 1.10 -11.21 -10.70
N ILE A 20 1.51 -11.17 -9.45
CA ILE A 20 1.28 -12.24 -8.47
C ILE A 20 0.67 -11.63 -7.21
N GLU A 21 -0.45 -12.18 -6.79
CA GLU A 21 -1.05 -11.88 -5.50
C GLU A 21 -0.79 -13.05 -4.54
N THR A 22 -0.26 -12.75 -3.36
CA THR A 22 0.06 -13.75 -2.35
C THR A 22 -0.53 -13.37 -1.00
N GLU A 23 -0.87 -14.38 -0.22
CA GLU A 23 -1.12 -14.23 1.21
C GLU A 23 0.08 -14.81 1.96
N THR A 24 0.75 -13.95 2.73
CA THR A 24 1.94 -14.32 3.50
C THR A 24 1.73 -13.97 4.97
N ALA A 25 2.45 -14.64 5.87
CA ALA A 25 2.40 -14.33 7.29
C ALA A 25 3.30 -13.13 7.59
N TRP A 26 2.74 -12.07 8.19
CA TRP A 26 3.38 -10.88 8.76
C TRP A 26 3.89 -9.84 7.75
N SER A 27 4.60 -10.25 6.71
CA SER A 27 5.18 -9.35 5.70
C SER A 27 5.41 -10.08 4.38
N GLU A 28 5.80 -9.34 3.35
CA GLU A 28 6.22 -9.95 2.08
C GLU A 28 7.44 -10.88 2.29
N MET A 29 7.62 -11.81 1.36
CA MET A 29 8.74 -12.75 1.43
C MET A 29 9.95 -12.18 0.67
N ASP A 30 10.63 -11.22 1.29
CA ASP A 30 11.77 -10.49 0.70
C ASP A 30 12.94 -11.41 0.32
N GLU A 31 13.19 -12.45 1.11
CA GLU A 31 14.22 -13.45 0.78
C GLU A 31 13.91 -14.19 -0.52
N VAL A 32 12.66 -14.51 -0.76
CA VAL A 32 12.23 -15.16 -2.02
C VAL A 32 12.39 -14.20 -3.18
N ARG A 33 11.96 -12.96 -3.01
CA ARG A 33 12.08 -11.91 -4.02
C ARG A 33 13.54 -11.67 -4.40
N HIS A 34 14.40 -11.44 -3.41
CA HIS A 34 15.83 -11.24 -3.63
C HIS A 34 16.52 -12.46 -4.28
N PHE A 35 16.11 -13.67 -3.91
CA PHE A 35 16.60 -14.88 -4.56
C PHE A 35 16.24 -14.92 -6.05
N ILE A 36 14.99 -14.59 -6.40
CA ILE A 36 14.54 -14.55 -7.80
C ILE A 36 15.33 -13.51 -8.60
N GLU A 37 15.51 -12.31 -8.05
CA GLU A 37 16.31 -11.25 -8.69
C GLU A 37 17.77 -11.63 -8.88
N LYS A 38 18.32 -12.40 -7.95
CA LYS A 38 19.69 -12.92 -8.06
C LYS A 38 19.84 -13.97 -9.17
N VAL A 39 18.86 -14.85 -9.31
CA VAL A 39 18.85 -15.90 -10.35
C VAL A 39 18.56 -15.31 -11.73
N TYR A 40 17.71 -14.29 -11.78
CA TYR A 40 17.30 -13.61 -13.01
C TYR A 40 17.62 -12.11 -12.95
N PRO A 41 18.89 -11.70 -13.14
CA PRO A 41 19.31 -10.30 -12.92
C PRO A 41 18.65 -9.28 -13.85
N ALA A 42 18.08 -9.72 -14.98
CA ALA A 42 17.33 -8.84 -15.88
C ALA A 42 15.90 -8.57 -15.41
N LEU A 43 15.43 -9.32 -14.43
CA LEU A 43 14.08 -9.17 -13.87
C LEU A 43 14.08 -8.10 -12.79
N LYS A 44 13.13 -7.17 -12.86
CA LYS A 44 12.89 -6.19 -11.80
C LYS A 44 11.56 -6.53 -11.14
N ILE A 45 11.58 -6.66 -9.81
CA ILE A 45 10.40 -7.00 -9.02
C ILE A 45 9.97 -5.80 -8.21
N TYR A 46 8.74 -5.35 -8.45
CA TYR A 46 8.05 -4.36 -7.63
C TYR A 46 7.02 -5.05 -6.76
N TYR A 47 6.83 -4.58 -5.55
CA TYR A 47 5.85 -5.14 -4.63
C TYR A 47 5.10 -4.05 -3.87
N TYR A 48 3.92 -4.40 -3.41
CA TYR A 48 3.17 -3.72 -2.38
C TYR A 48 2.76 -4.75 -1.32
N GLU A 49 2.93 -4.40 -0.07
CA GLU A 49 2.47 -5.24 1.03
C GLU A 49 1.59 -4.47 2.00
N GLU A 50 0.65 -5.19 2.58
CA GLU A 50 -0.30 -4.65 3.52
C GLU A 50 -0.56 -5.67 4.64
N GLU A 51 -0.32 -5.27 5.88
CA GLU A 51 -0.65 -6.01 7.08
C GLU A 51 -1.30 -5.06 8.08
N PRO A 52 -2.65 -4.91 8.03
CA PRO A 52 -3.36 -3.94 8.86
C PRO A 52 -3.20 -4.15 10.37
N GLY A 53 -3.09 -5.41 10.81
CA GLY A 53 -2.91 -5.75 12.22
C GLY A 53 -1.60 -5.27 12.82
N MET A 54 -0.59 -5.06 11.98
CA MET A 54 0.72 -4.52 12.36
C MET A 54 0.96 -3.11 11.82
N GLU A 55 -0.04 -2.53 11.16
CA GLU A 55 0.05 -1.23 10.51
C GLU A 55 1.21 -1.15 9.49
N ILE A 56 1.45 -2.24 8.78
CA ILE A 56 2.46 -2.30 7.72
C ILE A 56 1.79 -2.01 6.38
N TYR A 57 2.23 -0.95 5.72
CA TYR A 57 1.81 -0.56 4.37
C TYR A 57 3.05 -0.04 3.65
N GLN A 58 3.60 -0.82 2.72
CA GLN A 58 4.84 -0.42 2.06
C GLN A 58 5.02 -0.96 0.65
N THR A 59 5.82 -0.27 -0.12
CA THR A 59 6.17 -0.62 -1.50
C THR A 59 7.61 -0.24 -1.81
N ASN A 60 8.26 -0.97 -2.70
CA ASN A 60 9.55 -0.56 -3.28
C ASN A 60 9.38 0.21 -4.61
N ASP A 61 8.16 0.44 -5.06
CA ASP A 61 7.87 1.16 -6.30
C ASP A 61 7.94 2.67 -6.10
N LYS A 62 9.17 3.19 -6.03
CA LYS A 62 9.45 4.60 -5.77
C LYS A 62 8.75 5.56 -6.73
N HIS A 63 8.62 5.16 -7.99
CA HIS A 63 8.05 6.01 -9.03
C HIS A 63 6.55 5.78 -9.27
N GLY A 64 5.95 4.81 -8.59
CA GLY A 64 4.52 4.54 -8.71
C GLY A 64 4.09 4.00 -10.07
N HIS A 65 4.94 3.22 -10.74
CA HIS A 65 4.62 2.63 -12.04
C HIS A 65 3.54 1.56 -11.95
N PHE A 66 3.54 0.79 -10.88
CA PHE A 66 2.58 -0.29 -10.62
C PHE A 66 1.75 -0.05 -9.37
N PHE A 67 2.35 0.60 -8.35
CA PHE A 67 1.73 0.90 -7.06
C PHE A 67 1.84 2.39 -6.77
N PRO A 68 1.00 3.22 -7.41
CA PRO A 68 1.08 4.68 -7.28
C PRO A 68 0.53 5.23 -5.97
N GLU A 69 -0.23 4.45 -5.23
CA GLU A 69 -0.91 4.88 -4.01
C GLU A 69 0.10 5.22 -2.91
N ARG A 70 -0.21 6.28 -2.15
CA ARG A 70 0.65 6.76 -1.05
C ARG A 70 -0.06 6.94 0.27
N PHE A 71 -1.40 7.00 0.25
CA PHE A 71 -2.22 7.19 1.45
C PHE A 71 -3.42 6.27 1.43
N ILE A 72 -3.84 5.87 2.64
CA ILE A 72 -5.06 5.09 2.86
C ILE A 72 -5.90 5.82 3.89
N LEU A 73 -7.11 6.18 3.52
CA LEU A 73 -8.13 6.68 4.45
C LEU A 73 -9.17 5.58 4.62
N ASP A 74 -9.24 5.01 5.82
CA ASP A 74 -10.12 3.90 6.13
C ASP A 74 -11.35 4.37 6.89
N ASP A 75 -12.53 4.08 6.36
CA ASP A 75 -13.83 4.31 6.98
C ASP A 75 -14.33 2.99 7.56
N PHE A 76 -14.16 2.80 8.86
CA PHE A 76 -14.53 1.55 9.55
C PHE A 76 -16.02 1.26 9.58
N GLU A 77 -16.85 2.30 9.49
CA GLU A 77 -18.30 2.18 9.60
C GLU A 77 -19.02 2.28 8.25
N GLY A 78 -18.28 2.61 7.18
CA GLY A 78 -18.81 2.85 5.85
C GLY A 78 -18.17 2.00 4.76
N ASP A 79 -17.59 2.67 3.78
CA ASP A 79 -17.10 2.04 2.55
C ASP A 79 -15.73 1.33 2.69
N GLY A 80 -15.11 1.40 3.87
CA GLY A 80 -13.80 0.79 4.12
C GLY A 80 -12.64 1.64 3.61
N PRO A 81 -11.47 1.01 3.32
CA PRO A 81 -10.29 1.74 2.92
C PRO A 81 -10.38 2.29 1.49
N GLU A 82 -10.01 3.54 1.33
CA GLU A 82 -9.83 4.21 0.05
C GLU A 82 -8.35 4.63 -0.10
N TYR A 83 -7.83 4.46 -1.31
CA TYR A 83 -6.41 4.67 -1.60
C TYR A 83 -6.22 5.91 -2.45
N TYR A 84 -5.20 6.72 -2.12
CA TYR A 84 -4.92 7.99 -2.78
C TYR A 84 -3.45 8.09 -3.19
N ASN A 85 -3.21 8.62 -4.40
CA ASN A 85 -1.86 8.69 -4.97
C ASN A 85 -1.04 9.87 -4.43
N ASP A 86 -1.71 10.94 -4.04
CA ASP A 86 -1.06 12.18 -3.60
C ASP A 86 -1.86 12.91 -2.53
N THR A 87 -1.22 13.91 -1.94
CA THR A 87 -1.80 14.74 -0.89
C THR A 87 -3.03 15.53 -1.39
N ASP A 88 -2.97 16.05 -2.61
CA ASP A 88 -4.05 16.90 -3.14
C ASP A 88 -5.35 16.12 -3.33
N SER A 89 -5.28 14.93 -3.92
CA SER A 89 -6.46 14.06 -4.09
C SER A 89 -7.02 13.59 -2.76
N LEU A 90 -6.15 13.25 -1.80
CA LEU A 90 -6.55 12.88 -0.45
C LEU A 90 -7.29 14.02 0.26
N LEU A 91 -6.72 15.23 0.28
CA LEU A 91 -7.33 16.39 0.94
C LEU A 91 -8.66 16.79 0.30
N LYS A 92 -8.75 16.70 -1.02
CA LYS A 92 -10.00 16.98 -1.74
C LYS A 92 -11.09 15.99 -1.33
N ALA A 93 -10.80 14.70 -1.35
CA ALA A 93 -11.76 13.67 -0.97
C ALA A 93 -12.16 13.78 0.51
N ALA A 94 -11.19 13.98 1.40
CA ALA A 94 -11.44 14.14 2.82
C ALA A 94 -12.28 15.38 3.13
N SER A 95 -12.06 16.49 2.41
CA SER A 95 -12.87 17.70 2.55
C SER A 95 -14.34 17.44 2.23
N GLU A 96 -14.60 16.63 1.21
CA GLU A 96 -15.97 16.21 0.86
C GLU A 96 -16.58 15.28 1.92
N ILE A 97 -15.80 14.30 2.39
CA ILE A 97 -16.27 13.33 3.40
C ILE A 97 -16.63 14.02 4.72
N PHE A 98 -15.75 14.91 5.21
CA PHE A 98 -15.96 15.60 6.50
C PHE A 98 -16.75 16.89 6.40
N GLY A 99 -17.13 17.33 5.20
CA GLY A 99 -17.89 18.55 4.99
C GLY A 99 -17.16 19.82 5.44
N LYS A 100 -15.83 19.83 5.39
CA LYS A 100 -14.98 20.91 5.87
C LYS A 100 -13.78 21.08 4.94
N GLU A 101 -13.41 22.30 4.61
CA GLU A 101 -12.22 22.57 3.80
C GLU A 101 -10.95 22.21 4.58
N LEU A 102 -10.23 21.19 4.10
CA LEU A 102 -8.96 20.73 4.64
C LEU A 102 -7.84 21.12 3.68
N LYS A 103 -6.92 21.97 4.12
CA LYS A 103 -5.84 22.53 3.29
C LYS A 103 -4.50 21.85 3.49
N THR A 104 -4.28 21.23 4.65
CA THR A 104 -3.01 20.62 5.03
C THR A 104 -3.21 19.21 5.59
N MET A 105 -2.13 18.42 5.59
CA MET A 105 -2.15 17.12 6.24
C MET A 105 -2.36 17.23 7.75
N ALA A 106 -1.89 18.31 8.37
CA ALA A 106 -2.14 18.58 9.78
C ALA A 106 -3.63 18.76 10.07
N ASP A 107 -4.36 19.48 9.21
CA ASP A 107 -5.82 19.63 9.31
C ASP A 107 -6.52 18.27 9.23
N LEU A 108 -6.10 17.42 8.29
CA LEU A 108 -6.67 16.09 8.11
C LEU A 108 -6.36 15.18 9.31
N ASN A 109 -5.13 15.16 9.79
CA ASN A 109 -4.74 14.38 10.97
C ASN A 109 -5.57 14.75 12.19
N GLU A 110 -5.78 16.04 12.42
CA GLU A 110 -6.58 16.52 13.53
C GLU A 110 -8.03 16.03 13.46
N ILE A 111 -8.66 16.12 12.29
CA ILE A 111 -10.06 15.68 12.13
C ILE A 111 -10.19 14.16 12.22
N VAL A 112 -9.23 13.41 11.71
CA VAL A 112 -9.20 11.94 11.81
C VAL A 112 -9.00 11.49 13.26
N GLU A 113 -8.07 12.09 14.01
CA GLU A 113 -7.84 11.80 15.43
C GLU A 113 -9.09 12.05 16.29
N ASN A 114 -9.88 13.06 15.95
CA ASN A 114 -11.13 13.38 16.65
C ASN A 114 -12.35 12.59 16.16
N SER A 115 -12.15 11.68 15.20
CA SER A 115 -13.19 10.84 14.63
C SER A 115 -13.00 9.38 15.05
N ASP A 116 -14.01 8.76 15.60
CA ASP A 116 -13.94 7.35 16.04
C ASP A 116 -14.09 6.35 14.87
N GLY A 117 -14.50 6.80 13.69
CA GLY A 117 -14.81 5.94 12.54
C GLY A 117 -13.75 5.90 11.44
N TYR A 118 -12.65 6.64 11.57
CA TYR A 118 -11.64 6.79 10.51
C TYR A 118 -10.22 6.57 11.02
N SER A 119 -9.38 6.04 10.15
CA SER A 119 -7.93 6.04 10.32
C SER A 119 -7.22 6.46 9.03
N LEU A 120 -6.03 7.03 9.16
CA LEU A 120 -5.20 7.47 8.05
C LEU A 120 -3.84 6.79 8.14
N HIS A 121 -3.40 6.20 7.04
CA HIS A 121 -2.10 5.53 6.95
C HIS A 121 -1.30 6.06 5.76
N ASP A 122 -0.01 6.24 5.97
CA ASP A 122 0.95 6.50 4.91
C ASP A 122 1.49 5.17 4.38
N ILE A 123 1.59 5.04 3.06
CA ILE A 123 2.27 3.92 2.44
C ILE A 123 3.76 4.26 2.37
N GLN A 124 4.58 3.48 3.07
CA GLN A 124 6.02 3.67 3.11
C GLN A 124 6.65 3.28 1.78
N VAL A 125 7.50 4.14 1.24
CA VAL A 125 8.33 3.82 0.08
C VAL A 125 9.71 3.40 0.58
N VAL A 126 10.04 2.14 0.40
CA VAL A 126 11.30 1.58 0.87
C VAL A 126 12.31 1.47 -0.27
N ASN A 127 13.59 1.66 0.07
CA ASN A 127 14.69 1.43 -0.85
C ASN A 127 15.19 0.01 -0.65
N ASP A 128 15.22 -0.75 -1.73
CA ASP A 128 15.68 -2.11 -1.65
C ASP A 128 16.61 -2.50 -2.80
#